data_fc74a8809e612d1fc9562bce5e5a6943
#
_entry.id   fc74a8809e612d1fc9562bce5e5a6943
#
_cell.length_a   1.000
_cell.length_b   1.000
_cell.length_c   1.000
_cell.angle_alpha   90.00
_cell.angle_beta   90.00
_cell.angle_gamma   90.00
#
_symmetry.space_group_name_H-M   'P 1'
#
loop_
_entity.id
_entity.type
_entity.pdbx_description
1 polymer ?
#
loop_
_entity_poly.entity_id
_entity_poly.type
_entity_poly.pdbx_seq_one_letter_code
_entity_poly.pdbx_strand_id
1 'polypeptide(L)'
;AHQRLRCRKTRLVELHAALRPQRRQAREHLLPDAESGVESAIINLGGNVLCVGERTNHQPFRIGLQKPFADYATVFADLNIDNMSVVSSGVYERHFEKNGVNYHHLLNPKTGYPYQNGLVSVTIVSPRSVDGDVLSTTCFSMGLDKGLELINSMDGIYAYFITDDYELIYSDGAEAF
;
A
#
# COMPACT_ATOMS: atom_id res chain seq x y z
N ALA A 1 -37.72 -5.28 7.35
CA ALA A 1 -37.56 -3.87 7.75
C ALA A 1 -36.23 -3.38 7.21
N HIS A 2 -36.26 -2.72 6.03
CA HIS A 2 -35.09 -2.09 5.43
C HIS A 2 -34.82 -0.78 6.16
N GLN A 3 -33.81 -0.74 7.02
CA GLN A 3 -33.24 0.52 7.49
C GLN A 3 -32.39 1.13 6.38
N ARG A 4 -32.91 2.16 5.74
CA ARG A 4 -32.14 3.07 4.90
C ARG A 4 -31.19 3.85 5.81
N LEU A 5 -29.92 3.48 5.81
CA LEU A 5 -28.86 4.32 6.38
C LEU A 5 -28.70 5.56 5.52
N ARG A 6 -29.17 6.71 5.98
CA ARG A 6 -28.83 8.02 5.39
C ARG A 6 -27.38 8.31 5.77
N CYS A 7 -26.47 8.16 4.83
CA CYS A 7 -25.09 8.59 4.96
C CYS A 7 -25.05 10.12 4.97
N ARG A 8 -24.82 10.72 6.16
CA ARG A 8 -24.35 12.10 6.25
C ARG A 8 -22.83 12.06 6.17
N LYS A 9 -22.28 12.68 5.13
CA LYS A 9 -20.91 13.18 4.94
C LYS A 9 -19.86 12.56 5.89
N THR A 10 -18.94 11.82 5.32
CA THR A 10 -17.72 11.22 5.87
C THR A 10 -17.92 10.03 6.81
N ARG A 11 -17.64 8.86 6.32
CA ARG A 11 -17.41 7.66 7.12
C ARG A 11 -15.99 7.19 6.91
N LEU A 12 -15.19 7.25 7.97
CA LEU A 12 -14.01 6.42 8.06
C LEU A 12 -14.50 4.97 8.21
N VAL A 13 -14.41 4.19 7.14
CA VAL A 13 -14.74 2.76 7.19
C VAL A 13 -13.42 2.00 7.29
N GLU A 14 -12.96 1.78 8.52
CA GLU A 14 -11.93 0.79 8.77
C GLU A 14 -12.57 -0.60 8.70
N LEU A 15 -12.44 -1.26 7.57
CA LEU A 15 -12.78 -2.68 7.44
C LEU A 15 -11.54 -3.52 7.77
N HIS A 16 -11.39 -3.94 9.00
CA HIS A 16 -10.43 -4.98 9.37
C HIS A 16 -10.96 -6.34 8.86
N ALA A 17 -10.66 -6.66 7.61
CA ALA A 17 -11.04 -7.94 7.03
C ALA A 17 -9.99 -9.01 7.37
N ALA A 18 -10.18 -9.70 8.48
CA ALA A 18 -9.54 -10.98 8.79
C ALA A 18 -10.18 -12.10 7.94
N LEU A 19 -10.13 -12.04 6.61
CA LEU A 19 -10.70 -13.06 5.72
C LEU A 19 -9.63 -13.66 4.80
N ARG A 20 -9.30 -14.91 5.06
CA ARG A 20 -8.60 -15.84 4.14
C ARG A 20 -9.66 -16.47 3.21
N PRO A 21 -9.38 -17.01 2.15
CA PRO A 21 -8.89 -16.85 0.77
C PRO A 21 -9.86 -16.20 -0.22
N GLN A 22 -10.85 -15.45 0.22
CA GLN A 22 -11.82 -14.73 -0.64
C GLN A 22 -11.36 -13.30 -1.02
N ARG A 23 -10.09 -12.96 -0.74
CA ARG A 23 -9.55 -11.60 -0.92
C ARG A 23 -9.65 -11.05 -2.34
N ARG A 24 -9.63 -11.91 -3.35
CA ARG A 24 -9.63 -11.47 -4.76
C ARG A 24 -11.00 -10.94 -5.21
N GLN A 25 -12.08 -11.61 -4.80
CA GLN A 25 -13.44 -11.19 -5.16
C GLN A 25 -13.95 -10.02 -4.32
N ALA A 26 -13.53 -9.92 -3.05
CA ALA A 26 -13.92 -8.81 -2.18
C ALA A 26 -13.32 -7.45 -2.62
N ARG A 27 -12.17 -7.45 -3.28
CA ARG A 27 -11.51 -6.22 -3.78
C ARG A 27 -12.25 -5.55 -4.93
N GLU A 28 -12.90 -6.32 -5.80
CA GLU A 28 -13.65 -5.79 -6.95
C GLU A 28 -15.05 -5.27 -6.55
N HIS A 29 -15.60 -5.76 -5.43
CA HIS A 29 -16.91 -5.38 -4.94
C HIS A 29 -16.92 -4.32 -3.83
N LEU A 30 -15.74 -3.93 -3.30
CA LEU A 30 -15.61 -2.93 -2.23
C LEU A 30 -15.26 -1.53 -2.74
N LEU A 31 -15.09 -1.37 -4.06
CA LEU A 31 -15.03 -0.02 -4.61
C LEU A 31 -16.42 0.59 -4.38
N PRO A 32 -16.53 1.71 -3.63
CA PRO A 32 -17.79 2.41 -3.57
C PRO A 32 -18.13 2.77 -5.02
N ASP A 33 -19.19 2.17 -5.53
CA ASP A 33 -19.74 2.63 -6.79
C ASP A 33 -20.01 4.13 -6.65
N ALA A 34 -19.59 4.93 -7.62
CA ALA A 34 -19.99 6.31 -7.69
C ALA A 34 -21.52 6.45 -7.61
N GLU A 35 -22.25 5.40 -8.01
CA GLU A 35 -23.70 5.23 -7.87
C GLU A 35 -24.17 5.09 -6.41
N SER A 36 -23.30 4.69 -5.47
CA SER A 36 -23.66 4.58 -4.04
C SER A 36 -23.58 5.90 -3.28
N GLY A 37 -23.14 6.99 -3.92
CA GLY A 37 -23.08 8.33 -3.32
C GLY A 37 -22.02 8.50 -2.23
N VAL A 38 -20.95 7.67 -2.24
CA VAL A 38 -19.79 7.84 -1.38
C VAL A 38 -18.82 8.81 -2.03
N GLU A 39 -18.66 9.99 -1.45
CA GLU A 39 -17.78 11.04 -1.96
C GLU A 39 -16.38 11.03 -1.31
N SER A 40 -16.24 10.41 -0.13
CA SER A 40 -15.02 10.43 0.66
C SER A 40 -14.91 9.17 1.51
N ALA A 41 -13.85 8.37 1.33
CA ALA A 41 -13.60 7.17 2.12
C ALA A 41 -12.12 6.77 2.12
N ILE A 42 -11.71 6.07 3.19
CA ILE A 42 -10.48 5.25 3.22
C ILE A 42 -10.88 3.79 3.40
N ILE A 43 -10.38 2.93 2.53
CA ILE A 43 -10.55 1.49 2.62
C ILE A 43 -9.17 0.88 2.89
N ASN A 44 -8.98 0.25 4.05
CA ASN A 44 -7.73 -0.37 4.44
C ASN A 44 -7.90 -1.90 4.53
N LEU A 45 -7.15 -2.63 3.73
CA LEU A 45 -7.18 -4.09 3.63
C LEU A 45 -5.85 -4.72 4.06
N GLY A 46 -5.21 -4.17 5.10
CA GLY A 46 -3.96 -4.70 5.64
C GLY A 46 -2.77 -4.44 4.72
N GLY A 47 -2.30 -3.18 4.67
CA GLY A 47 -1.20 -2.74 3.81
C GLY A 47 -1.60 -2.37 2.38
N ASN A 48 -2.87 -2.56 2.02
CA ASN A 48 -3.46 -2.05 0.79
C ASN A 48 -4.53 -1.02 1.18
N VAL A 49 -4.23 0.25 0.99
CA VAL A 49 -5.09 1.38 1.32
C VAL A 49 -5.60 2.02 0.04
N LEU A 50 -6.91 2.21 -0.07
CA LEU A 50 -7.54 2.97 -1.14
C LEU A 50 -8.20 4.22 -0.55
N CYS A 51 -7.83 5.39 -1.07
CA CYS A 51 -8.49 6.65 -0.79
C CYS A 51 -9.48 6.96 -1.91
N VAL A 52 -10.73 7.23 -1.55
CA VAL A 52 -11.79 7.66 -2.47
C VAL A 52 -12.08 9.12 -2.23
N GLY A 53 -11.93 9.95 -3.28
CA GLY A 53 -12.06 11.39 -3.15
C GLY A 53 -11.04 11.98 -2.19
N GLU A 54 -11.42 13.07 -1.53
CA GLU A 54 -10.64 13.81 -0.56
C GLU A 54 -11.33 13.86 0.81
N ARG A 55 -10.68 14.41 1.82
CA ARG A 55 -11.29 14.62 3.14
C ARG A 55 -12.41 15.67 3.06
N THR A 56 -13.34 15.66 4.02
CA THR A 56 -14.49 16.61 4.07
C THR A 56 -14.11 18.07 4.13
N ASN A 57 -12.87 18.39 4.51
CA ASN A 57 -12.35 19.75 4.50
C ASN A 57 -11.61 20.11 3.21
N HIS A 58 -11.80 19.33 2.14
CA HIS A 58 -11.12 19.49 0.85
C HIS A 58 -9.60 19.42 0.93
N GLN A 59 -9.09 18.60 1.82
CA GLN A 59 -7.67 18.29 1.94
C GLN A 59 -7.43 16.83 1.57
N PRO A 60 -6.25 16.47 1.03
CA PRO A 60 -5.90 15.08 0.79
C PRO A 60 -5.89 14.27 2.08
N PHE A 61 -6.04 12.96 1.96
CA PHE A 61 -5.83 12.05 3.06
C PHE A 61 -4.34 11.97 3.38
N ARG A 62 -4.01 11.94 4.67
CA ARG A 62 -2.65 11.74 5.12
C ARG A 62 -2.44 10.26 5.44
N ILE A 63 -1.62 9.60 4.62
CA ILE A 63 -1.32 8.17 4.74
C ILE A 63 0.11 8.01 5.21
N GLY A 64 0.30 7.43 6.39
CA GLY A 64 1.61 7.17 6.96
C GLY A 64 2.23 5.90 6.38
N LEU A 65 3.45 5.99 5.88
CA LEU A 65 4.29 4.83 5.62
C LEU A 65 4.84 4.32 6.95
N GLN A 66 4.57 3.05 7.26
CA GLN A 66 5.03 2.46 8.53
C GLN A 66 6.55 2.38 8.57
N LYS A 67 7.13 2.75 9.71
CA LYS A 67 8.55 2.54 9.95
C LYS A 67 8.84 1.04 10.06
N PRO A 68 9.75 0.50 9.23
CA PRO A 68 10.12 -0.92 9.28
C PRO A 68 10.56 -1.35 10.69
N PHE A 69 10.13 -2.53 11.12
CA PHE A 69 10.48 -3.15 12.40
C PHE A 69 10.17 -2.34 13.67
N ALA A 70 9.47 -1.21 13.55
CA ALA A 70 9.02 -0.41 14.69
C ALA A 70 7.62 -0.85 15.16
N ASP A 71 7.19 -0.33 16.31
CA ASP A 71 5.84 -0.54 16.82
C ASP A 71 4.79 -0.09 15.81
N TYR A 72 3.67 -0.81 15.80
CA TYR A 72 2.54 -0.49 14.92
C TYR A 72 2.16 1.01 15.06
N ALA A 73 1.87 1.63 13.93
CA ALA A 73 1.58 3.06 13.81
C ALA A 73 2.78 4.03 14.00
N THR A 74 4.02 3.52 14.13
CA THR A 74 5.18 4.40 14.02
C THR A 74 5.39 4.77 12.55
N VAL A 75 5.24 6.06 12.24
CA VAL A 75 5.33 6.58 10.88
C VAL A 75 6.78 6.88 10.51
N PHE A 76 7.19 6.49 9.31
CA PHE A 76 8.47 6.80 8.70
C PHE A 76 8.39 8.04 7.81
N ALA A 77 7.34 8.11 7.00
CA ALA A 77 7.02 9.24 6.13
C ALA A 77 5.49 9.35 5.96
N ASP A 78 5.00 10.55 5.66
CA ASP A 78 3.58 10.79 5.39
C ASP A 78 3.39 11.15 3.92
N LEU A 79 2.35 10.60 3.30
CA LEU A 79 1.92 10.91 1.95
C LEU A 79 0.57 11.62 1.98
N ASN A 80 0.40 12.64 1.13
CA ASN A 80 -0.87 13.33 0.92
C ASN A 80 -1.57 12.73 -0.31
N ILE A 81 -2.62 11.97 -0.09
CA ILE A 81 -3.26 11.14 -1.11
C ILE A 81 -4.70 11.56 -1.31
N ASP A 82 -5.09 11.77 -2.55
CA ASP A 82 -6.48 11.88 -2.95
C ASP A 82 -6.78 10.91 -4.10
N ASN A 83 -7.92 10.27 -4.04
CA ASN A 83 -8.46 9.38 -5.08
C ASN A 83 -7.44 8.39 -5.69
N MET A 84 -6.50 7.91 -4.87
CA MET A 84 -5.47 6.93 -5.25
C MET A 84 -5.33 5.85 -4.18
N SER A 85 -4.67 4.77 -4.54
CA SER A 85 -4.30 3.69 -3.61
C SER A 85 -2.84 3.80 -3.19
N VAL A 86 -2.55 3.35 -1.97
CA VAL A 86 -1.21 3.19 -1.40
C VAL A 86 -1.07 1.75 -0.97
N VAL A 87 -0.15 1.01 -1.59
CA VAL A 87 0.03 -0.42 -1.33
C VAL A 87 1.48 -0.70 -1.03
N SER A 88 1.74 -1.30 0.13
CA SER A 88 3.08 -1.62 0.59
C SER A 88 3.34 -3.13 0.62
N SER A 89 4.54 -3.51 0.22
CA SER A 89 5.14 -4.84 0.44
C SER A 89 6.40 -4.67 1.28
N GLY A 90 6.39 -5.22 2.50
CA GLY A 90 7.49 -5.06 3.44
C GLY A 90 7.92 -6.38 4.10
N VAL A 91 9.20 -6.50 4.41
CA VAL A 91 9.81 -7.70 5.01
C VAL A 91 9.49 -7.87 6.50
N TYR A 92 8.89 -6.86 7.11
CA TYR A 92 8.57 -6.79 8.54
C TYR A 92 7.12 -7.18 8.86
N GLU A 93 6.24 -7.37 7.86
CA GLU A 93 4.83 -7.70 8.10
C GLU A 93 4.60 -9.18 8.45
N ARG A 94 5.23 -10.08 7.70
CA ARG A 94 5.13 -11.54 7.87
C ARG A 94 6.50 -12.15 7.83
N HIS A 95 7.14 -12.21 8.98
CA HIS A 95 8.51 -12.68 9.11
C HIS A 95 8.72 -13.43 10.42
N PHE A 96 9.82 -14.13 10.48
CA PHE A 96 10.42 -14.65 11.72
C PHE A 96 11.94 -14.54 11.62
N GLU A 97 12.59 -14.41 12.77
CA GLU A 97 14.03 -14.39 12.83
C GLU A 97 14.57 -15.74 13.33
N LYS A 98 15.63 -16.25 12.68
CA LYS A 98 16.34 -17.44 13.11
C LYS A 98 17.84 -17.26 12.87
N ASN A 99 18.65 -17.40 13.93
CA ASN A 99 20.09 -17.24 13.89
C ASN A 99 20.55 -15.89 13.30
N GLY A 100 19.85 -14.80 13.63
CA GLY A 100 20.16 -13.47 13.10
C GLY A 100 19.77 -13.24 11.64
N VAL A 101 19.03 -14.16 11.02
CA VAL A 101 18.53 -14.05 9.65
C VAL A 101 17.02 -13.83 9.67
N ASN A 102 16.56 -12.78 9.00
CA ASN A 102 15.13 -12.50 8.82
C ASN A 102 14.56 -13.35 7.67
N TYR A 103 13.57 -14.18 7.98
CA TYR A 103 12.82 -14.99 7.00
C TYR A 103 11.45 -14.40 6.81
N HIS A 104 11.23 -13.75 5.67
CA HIS A 104 9.98 -13.09 5.34
C HIS A 104 9.27 -13.76 4.14
N HIS A 105 8.03 -13.37 3.89
CA HIS A 105 7.14 -14.01 2.91
C HIS A 105 7.43 -13.66 1.43
N LEU A 106 8.30 -12.69 1.16
CA LEU A 106 8.69 -12.31 -0.20
C LEU A 106 9.80 -13.24 -0.68
N LEU A 107 9.39 -14.37 -1.29
CA LEU A 107 10.29 -15.46 -1.64
C LEU A 107 10.77 -15.35 -3.09
N ASN A 108 12.06 -15.62 -3.30
CA ASN A 108 12.62 -15.78 -4.62
C ASN A 108 12.24 -17.18 -5.17
N PRO A 109 11.47 -17.26 -6.27
CA PRO A 109 10.98 -18.52 -6.80
C PRO A 109 12.08 -19.45 -7.33
N LYS A 110 13.29 -18.93 -7.61
CA LYS A 110 14.42 -19.72 -8.08
C LYS A 110 15.15 -20.45 -6.94
N THR A 111 15.14 -19.87 -5.74
CA THR A 111 15.88 -20.42 -4.59
C THR A 111 14.98 -20.95 -3.50
N GLY A 112 13.70 -20.50 -3.45
CA GLY A 112 12.75 -20.81 -2.38
C GLY A 112 13.02 -20.06 -1.07
N TYR A 113 14.03 -19.18 -1.04
CA TYR A 113 14.39 -18.36 0.12
C TYR A 113 13.92 -16.91 -0.06
N PRO A 114 13.81 -16.14 1.05
CA PRO A 114 13.51 -14.73 1.00
C PRO A 114 14.50 -13.95 0.13
N TYR A 115 14.01 -12.91 -0.56
CA TYR A 115 14.90 -11.98 -1.24
C TYR A 115 15.79 -11.24 -0.23
N GLN A 116 17.06 -11.09 -0.58
CA GLN A 116 18.05 -10.27 0.14
C GLN A 116 18.69 -9.33 -0.88
N ASN A 117 18.08 -8.19 -1.10
CA ASN A 117 18.46 -7.26 -2.16
C ASN A 117 18.61 -5.81 -1.66
N GLY A 118 18.80 -5.63 -0.33
CA GLY A 118 18.98 -4.31 0.28
C GLY A 118 17.68 -3.51 0.45
N LEU A 119 16.52 -4.10 0.18
CA LEU A 119 15.22 -3.44 0.39
C LEU A 119 14.49 -4.02 1.60
N VAL A 120 13.88 -3.16 2.40
CA VAL A 120 12.98 -3.57 3.48
C VAL A 120 11.52 -3.31 3.14
N SER A 121 11.22 -2.34 2.27
CA SER A 121 9.85 -2.03 1.86
C SER A 121 9.81 -1.38 0.49
N VAL A 122 8.73 -1.66 -0.25
CA VAL A 122 8.33 -0.93 -1.46
C VAL A 122 6.87 -0.56 -1.33
N THR A 123 6.56 0.72 -1.48
CA THR A 123 5.21 1.25 -1.50
C THR A 123 4.91 1.81 -2.87
N ILE A 124 3.75 1.46 -3.42
CA ILE A 124 3.26 1.97 -4.71
C ILE A 124 2.04 2.86 -4.46
N VAL A 125 2.06 4.03 -5.08
CA VAL A 125 0.90 4.92 -5.22
C VAL A 125 0.38 4.80 -6.64
N SER A 126 -0.90 4.46 -6.79
CA SER A 126 -1.50 4.20 -8.11
C SER A 126 -3.01 4.47 -8.12
N PRO A 127 -3.61 4.81 -9.27
CA PRO A 127 -5.06 4.99 -9.36
C PRO A 127 -5.86 3.72 -9.07
N ARG A 128 -5.27 2.55 -9.29
CA ARG A 128 -5.91 1.24 -9.10
C ARG A 128 -5.15 0.42 -8.07
N SER A 129 -5.83 0.03 -7.03
CA SER A 129 -5.27 -0.77 -5.92
C SER A 129 -4.64 -2.10 -6.39
N VAL A 130 -5.18 -2.71 -7.44
CA VAL A 130 -4.63 -3.95 -8.01
C VAL A 130 -3.24 -3.75 -8.62
N ASP A 131 -3.01 -2.60 -9.25
CA ASP A 131 -1.70 -2.26 -9.83
C ASP A 131 -0.66 -2.09 -8.73
N GLY A 132 -1.04 -1.41 -7.63
CA GLY A 132 -0.19 -1.28 -6.45
C GLY A 132 0.18 -2.62 -5.82
N ASP A 133 -0.79 -3.54 -5.70
CA ASP A 133 -0.57 -4.88 -5.13
C ASP A 133 0.42 -5.72 -5.96
N VAL A 134 0.31 -5.66 -7.29
CA VAL A 134 1.21 -6.37 -8.20
C VAL A 134 2.59 -5.71 -8.23
N LEU A 135 2.63 -4.38 -8.39
CA LEU A 135 3.87 -3.66 -8.60
C LEU A 135 4.73 -3.57 -7.33
N SER A 136 4.14 -3.46 -6.13
CA SER A 136 4.93 -3.42 -4.90
C SER A 136 5.77 -4.67 -4.71
N THR A 137 5.20 -5.85 -4.96
CA THR A 137 5.93 -7.13 -4.89
C THR A 137 6.89 -7.30 -6.07
N THR A 138 6.49 -6.86 -7.27
CA THR A 138 7.33 -6.93 -8.48
C THR A 138 8.59 -6.08 -8.31
N CYS A 139 8.44 -4.80 -7.97
CA CYS A 139 9.57 -3.90 -7.74
C CYS A 139 10.47 -4.38 -6.60
N PHE A 140 9.88 -4.90 -5.51
CA PHE A 140 10.66 -5.51 -4.44
C PHE A 140 11.53 -6.66 -4.97
N SER A 141 10.96 -7.54 -5.79
CA SER A 141 11.70 -8.69 -6.36
C SER A 141 12.78 -8.31 -7.36
N MET A 142 12.59 -7.20 -8.07
CA MET A 142 13.55 -6.67 -9.05
C MET A 142 14.73 -5.95 -8.41
N GLY A 143 14.57 -5.47 -7.17
CA GLY A 143 15.52 -4.60 -6.49
C GLY A 143 15.36 -3.14 -6.88
N LEU A 144 16.13 -2.24 -6.23
CA LEU A 144 15.98 -0.79 -6.31
C LEU A 144 16.07 -0.27 -7.74
N ASP A 145 17.21 -0.48 -8.40
CA ASP A 145 17.49 0.16 -9.70
C ASP A 145 16.45 -0.20 -10.76
N LYS A 146 16.18 -1.50 -10.91
CA LYS A 146 15.21 -2.00 -11.89
C LYS A 146 13.76 -1.66 -11.52
N GLY A 147 13.46 -1.61 -10.22
CA GLY A 147 12.16 -1.19 -9.73
C GLY A 147 11.90 0.28 -10.05
N LEU A 148 12.87 1.16 -9.85
CA LEU A 148 12.81 2.57 -10.23
C LEU A 148 12.66 2.74 -11.74
N GLU A 149 13.50 2.06 -12.53
CA GLU A 149 13.42 2.09 -14.00
C GLU A 149 12.02 1.68 -14.49
N LEU A 150 11.46 0.60 -13.93
CA LEU A 150 10.12 0.15 -14.27
C LEU A 150 9.07 1.21 -13.96
N ILE A 151 9.05 1.75 -12.74
CA ILE A 151 8.02 2.72 -12.33
C ILE A 151 8.19 4.04 -13.09
N ASN A 152 9.41 4.53 -13.30
CA ASN A 152 9.65 5.75 -14.07
C ASN A 152 9.24 5.62 -15.56
N SER A 153 9.03 4.39 -16.06
CA SER A 153 8.47 4.14 -17.39
C SER A 153 6.93 4.12 -17.43
N MET A 154 6.26 4.27 -16.28
CA MET A 154 4.79 4.13 -16.15
C MET A 154 4.16 5.46 -15.76
N ASP A 155 3.17 5.92 -16.53
CA ASP A 155 2.45 7.16 -16.22
C ASP A 155 1.47 6.98 -15.06
N GLY A 156 1.47 7.94 -14.13
CA GLY A 156 0.50 8.01 -13.03
C GLY A 156 0.69 6.95 -11.93
N ILE A 157 1.82 6.27 -11.92
CA ILE A 157 2.22 5.31 -10.89
C ILE A 157 3.52 5.78 -10.27
N TYR A 158 3.60 5.75 -8.93
CA TYR A 158 4.73 6.24 -8.17
C TYR A 158 5.17 5.21 -7.15
N ALA A 159 6.46 5.20 -6.82
CA ALA A 159 7.03 4.26 -5.87
C ALA A 159 7.91 4.92 -4.82
N TYR A 160 7.88 4.36 -3.62
CA TYR A 160 8.78 4.67 -2.53
C TYR A 160 9.46 3.38 -2.07
N PHE A 161 10.77 3.40 -2.03
CA PHE A 161 11.62 2.29 -1.60
C PHE A 161 12.28 2.66 -0.28
N ILE A 162 12.23 1.78 0.69
CA ILE A 162 13.00 1.90 1.94
C ILE A 162 14.08 0.83 1.90
N THR A 163 15.34 1.26 2.00
CA THR A 163 16.50 0.37 2.04
C THR A 163 16.72 -0.20 3.46
N ASP A 164 17.61 -1.18 3.58
CA ASP A 164 18.03 -1.74 4.86
C ASP A 164 18.84 -0.75 5.72
N ASP A 165 19.42 0.30 5.10
CA ASP A 165 20.02 1.45 5.77
C ASP A 165 19.00 2.53 6.16
N TYR A 166 17.70 2.27 5.95
CA TYR A 166 16.59 3.20 6.20
C TYR A 166 16.64 4.49 5.36
N GLU A 167 17.20 4.43 4.17
CA GLU A 167 17.07 5.52 3.21
C GLU A 167 15.73 5.42 2.47
N LEU A 168 15.07 6.56 2.27
CA LEU A 168 13.86 6.68 1.45
C LEU A 168 14.25 7.14 0.05
N ILE A 169 14.05 6.29 -0.94
CA ILE A 169 14.28 6.57 -2.35
C ILE A 169 12.96 6.46 -3.07
N TYR A 170 12.66 7.37 -3.99
CA TYR A 170 11.37 7.41 -4.67
C TYR A 170 11.52 7.68 -6.17
N SER A 171 10.49 7.30 -6.92
CA SER A 171 10.40 7.48 -8.38
C SER A 171 10.14 8.93 -8.75
N ASP A 172 10.38 9.28 -10.01
CA ASP A 172 10.13 10.59 -10.57
C ASP A 172 8.66 11.03 -10.34
N GLY A 173 8.45 12.25 -9.89
CA GLY A 173 7.14 12.81 -9.60
C GLY A 173 6.50 12.37 -8.27
N ALA A 174 7.10 11.44 -7.54
CA ALA A 174 6.58 10.98 -6.25
C ALA A 174 6.71 12.04 -5.14
N GLU A 175 7.56 13.05 -5.32
CA GLU A 175 7.70 14.19 -4.42
C GLU A 175 6.45 15.07 -4.31
N ALA A 176 5.48 14.87 -5.21
CA ALA A 176 4.21 15.59 -5.20
C ALA A 176 3.25 15.14 -4.08
N PHE A 177 3.48 13.99 -3.47
CA PHE A 177 2.67 13.42 -2.39
C PHE A 177 3.38 13.60 -1.05
#